data_3b88cda9f2107b95c9941eabf3782bf2
#
_entry.id   3b88cda9f2107b95c9941eabf3782bf2
#
_cell.length_a   1.000
_cell.length_b   1.000
_cell.length_c   1.000
_cell.angle_alpha   90.00
_cell.angle_beta   90.00
_cell.angle_gamma   90.00
#
_symmetry.space_group_name_H-M   'P 1'
#
loop_
_entity.id
_entity.type
_entity.pdbx_description
1 polymer ?
#
loop_
_entity_poly.entity_id
_entity_poly.type
_entity_poly.pdbx_seq_one_letter_code
_entity_poly.pdbx_strand_id
1 'polypeptide(L)'
;MPDSLSITDNRTGKTYELPISNGTVRAMDFRQMKADEDDFGLMVYDPAFQNTAACSSAITYIDGDRGILEYRGYPIEELAEKSTYLETAFLIVHGHLPTREELERWVHDITYHTMLHENIKKFIEGFRYDAHPMGMLVGTVGALSTFYPDARDIHDPTSRNIQTIRLIAKMPTIAAFCYRHNRGLPYVYPDNDLSFIGNFMSMLWRMAEVTYRADPVIERALNVLFILHADHEQNCSSNAMRAVGSSHTDPYSATAAAAAALYGPLHGGANEEVLRMLTEIGDKKRVPEFVEKFKRGEGRLMGFGHRVYKNYDPRAKIIKRTADEVFDLTGRNPLLDIAIELERIALEDDYFVSRKLYPNVDFYSGIIYQALGFPVEMFPVLFAIPRTSGWIAQWREMIIDPEQKIARPRQVYIGERGRAYTPIEERR
;
A
#
# COMPACT_ATOMS: atom_id res chain seq x y z
N MET A 1 -9.87 22.96 -32.31
CA MET A 1 -8.91 21.96 -32.84
C MET A 1 -8.68 20.98 -31.71
N PRO A 2 -8.49 19.69 -31.97
CA PRO A 2 -8.12 18.77 -30.89
C PRO A 2 -6.79 19.23 -30.27
N ASP A 3 -6.65 19.10 -28.97
CA ASP A 3 -5.42 19.44 -28.28
C ASP A 3 -4.28 18.56 -28.77
N SER A 4 -3.16 19.16 -29.16
CA SER A 4 -1.98 18.45 -29.68
C SER A 4 -0.69 19.10 -29.24
N LEU A 5 0.39 18.35 -29.32
CA LEU A 5 1.76 18.79 -29.12
C LEU A 5 2.55 18.65 -30.43
N SER A 6 3.13 19.74 -30.93
CA SER A 6 4.02 19.73 -32.11
C SER A 6 5.46 19.54 -31.65
N ILE A 7 6.13 18.49 -32.14
CA ILE A 7 7.55 18.20 -31.82
C ILE A 7 8.37 18.18 -33.12
N THR A 8 9.43 18.95 -33.19
CA THR A 8 10.40 18.88 -34.28
C THR A 8 11.62 18.08 -33.88
N ASP A 9 11.88 16.99 -34.59
CA ASP A 9 13.10 16.20 -34.42
C ASP A 9 14.28 16.88 -35.14
N ASN A 10 15.16 17.52 -34.39
CA ASN A 10 16.30 18.23 -34.93
C ASN A 10 17.32 17.33 -35.64
N ARG A 11 17.27 16.00 -35.47
CA ARG A 11 18.15 15.07 -36.21
C ARG A 11 17.75 14.97 -37.67
N THR A 12 16.46 15.15 -37.98
CA THR A 12 15.89 14.96 -39.31
C THR A 12 15.20 16.22 -39.87
N GLY A 13 14.93 17.22 -39.03
CA GLY A 13 14.13 18.39 -39.37
C GLY A 13 12.62 18.13 -39.52
N LYS A 14 12.15 16.90 -39.28
CA LYS A 14 10.72 16.55 -39.37
C LYS A 14 9.95 17.01 -38.15
N THR A 15 8.72 17.48 -38.37
CA THR A 15 7.78 17.86 -37.31
C THR A 15 6.66 16.83 -37.23
N TYR A 16 6.27 16.47 -36.01
CA TYR A 16 5.27 15.49 -35.67
C TYR A 16 4.20 16.13 -34.80
N GLU A 17 2.93 15.77 -35.02
CA GLU A 17 1.81 16.15 -34.18
C GLU A 17 1.42 14.97 -33.28
N LEU A 18 1.44 15.17 -31.97
CA LEU A 18 1.04 14.18 -30.99
C LEU A 18 -0.27 14.61 -30.32
N PRO A 19 -1.33 13.79 -30.34
CA PRO A 19 -2.60 14.14 -29.70
C PRO A 19 -2.44 14.13 -28.19
N ILE A 20 -3.07 15.11 -27.53
CA ILE A 20 -3.21 15.16 -26.08
C ILE A 20 -4.58 14.61 -25.69
N SER A 21 -4.62 13.64 -24.80
CA SER A 21 -5.84 13.06 -24.25
C SER A 21 -5.71 12.94 -22.74
N ASN A 22 -6.70 13.44 -21.99
CA ASN A 22 -6.70 13.42 -20.53
C ASN A 22 -5.40 14.00 -19.91
N GLY A 23 -4.86 15.07 -20.50
CA GLY A 23 -3.60 15.69 -20.07
C GLY A 23 -2.35 14.84 -20.31
N THR A 24 -2.44 13.79 -21.13
CA THR A 24 -1.33 12.86 -21.43
C THR A 24 -1.08 12.75 -22.92
N VAL A 25 0.14 12.32 -23.28
CA VAL A 25 0.54 11.89 -24.63
C VAL A 25 0.91 10.41 -24.59
N ARG A 26 0.44 9.63 -25.57
CA ARG A 26 0.77 8.19 -25.63
C ARG A 26 2.26 8.00 -25.88
N ALA A 27 2.95 7.25 -25.01
CA ALA A 27 4.38 6.97 -25.14
C ALA A 27 4.74 6.29 -26.48
N MET A 28 3.83 5.51 -27.05
CA MET A 28 4.02 4.86 -28.34
C MET A 28 4.06 5.84 -29.52
N ASP A 29 3.50 7.04 -29.37
CA ASP A 29 3.53 8.06 -30.45
C ASP A 29 4.93 8.62 -30.69
N PHE A 30 5.82 8.55 -29.68
CA PHE A 30 7.23 8.91 -29.84
C PHE A 30 8.02 7.94 -30.73
N ARG A 31 7.55 6.70 -30.93
CA ARG A 31 8.24 5.72 -31.78
C ARG A 31 8.28 6.07 -33.27
N GLN A 32 7.41 6.94 -33.74
CA GLN A 32 7.45 7.42 -35.13
C GLN A 32 8.66 8.32 -35.39
N MET A 33 9.29 8.86 -34.35
CA MET A 33 10.46 9.74 -34.46
C MET A 33 11.72 8.88 -34.62
N LYS A 34 12.17 8.73 -35.87
CA LYS A 34 13.32 7.94 -36.28
C LYS A 34 14.36 8.81 -36.97
N ALA A 35 15.65 8.58 -36.69
CA ALA A 35 16.74 9.23 -37.38
C ALA A 35 16.93 8.66 -38.79
N ASP A 36 16.77 7.34 -38.95
CA ASP A 36 16.86 6.57 -40.18
C ASP A 36 15.90 5.41 -40.19
N GLU A 37 15.89 4.58 -41.26
CA GLU A 37 14.98 3.44 -41.41
C GLU A 37 15.28 2.31 -40.41
N ASP A 38 16.52 2.14 -39.99
CA ASP A 38 16.96 1.11 -39.06
C ASP A 38 16.74 1.54 -37.58
N ASP A 39 16.47 2.84 -37.34
CA ASP A 39 16.21 3.37 -36.01
C ASP A 39 14.92 2.77 -35.43
N PHE A 40 14.99 2.27 -34.19
CA PHE A 40 13.83 1.78 -33.45
C PHE A 40 12.78 2.87 -33.20
N GLY A 41 13.19 4.14 -33.18
CA GLY A 41 12.41 5.30 -32.77
C GLY A 41 12.57 5.64 -31.29
N LEU A 42 12.18 6.84 -30.92
CA LEU A 42 12.37 7.36 -29.58
C LEU A 42 11.57 6.57 -28.53
N MET A 43 12.18 6.37 -27.37
CA MET A 43 11.55 5.84 -26.16
C MET A 43 11.52 6.92 -25.09
N VAL A 44 10.50 6.90 -24.26
CA VAL A 44 10.44 7.73 -23.04
C VAL A 44 11.30 7.06 -21.96
N TYR A 45 12.18 7.82 -21.32
CA TYR A 45 13.03 7.36 -20.23
C TYR A 45 12.54 7.96 -18.91
N ASP A 46 11.87 7.13 -18.10
CA ASP A 46 11.34 7.49 -16.79
C ASP A 46 11.54 6.33 -15.81
N PRO A 47 12.75 6.21 -15.20
CA PRO A 47 13.14 5.01 -14.44
C PRO A 47 12.32 4.75 -13.17
N ALA A 48 11.56 5.70 -12.69
CA ALA A 48 10.78 5.56 -11.47
C ALA A 48 9.31 5.96 -11.64
N PHE A 49 8.83 6.03 -12.89
CA PHE A 49 7.47 6.46 -13.23
C PHE A 49 7.09 7.80 -12.60
N GLN A 50 8.02 8.78 -12.62
CA GLN A 50 7.82 10.07 -11.96
C GLN A 50 6.83 10.96 -12.69
N ASN A 51 6.76 10.79 -14.02
CA ASN A 51 5.87 11.55 -14.91
C ASN A 51 5.19 10.63 -15.94
N THR A 52 4.89 9.38 -15.55
CA THR A 52 4.30 8.38 -16.45
C THR A 52 3.02 7.84 -15.84
N ALA A 53 1.88 8.04 -16.52
CA ALA A 53 0.64 7.35 -16.20
C ALA A 53 0.71 5.92 -16.79
N ALA A 54 0.70 4.92 -15.93
CA ALA A 54 0.82 3.51 -16.32
C ALA A 54 -0.52 2.86 -16.66
N CYS A 55 -1.63 3.46 -16.24
CA CYS A 55 -3.00 3.00 -16.49
C CYS A 55 -4.00 4.13 -16.32
N SER A 56 -5.22 3.91 -16.78
CA SER A 56 -6.40 4.67 -16.36
C SER A 56 -7.07 3.96 -15.19
N SER A 57 -7.56 4.70 -14.19
CA SER A 57 -8.24 4.13 -13.03
C SER A 57 -9.33 5.08 -12.52
N ALA A 58 -10.42 4.51 -12.03
CA ALA A 58 -11.50 5.25 -11.37
C ALA A 58 -11.55 4.97 -9.86
N ILE A 59 -10.51 4.35 -9.28
CA ILE A 59 -10.54 3.89 -7.88
C ILE A 59 -10.19 5.02 -6.92
N THR A 60 -9.04 5.67 -7.13
CA THR A 60 -8.52 6.68 -6.21
C THR A 60 -8.07 7.91 -6.99
N TYR A 61 -8.57 9.07 -6.57
CA TYR A 61 -8.10 10.37 -7.04
C TYR A 61 -7.23 11.04 -5.99
N ILE A 62 -6.09 11.56 -6.41
CA ILE A 62 -5.18 12.33 -5.56
C ILE A 62 -4.80 13.63 -6.25
N ASP A 63 -5.00 14.75 -5.56
CA ASP A 63 -4.41 16.04 -5.90
C ASP A 63 -3.39 16.39 -4.81
N GLY A 64 -2.14 16.14 -5.10
CA GLY A 64 -1.06 16.36 -4.12
C GLY A 64 -0.77 17.82 -3.82
N ASP A 65 -1.05 18.74 -4.75
CA ASP A 65 -0.85 20.18 -4.53
C ASP A 65 -1.96 20.77 -3.66
N ARG A 66 -3.17 20.27 -3.76
CA ARG A 66 -4.32 20.67 -2.94
C ARG A 66 -4.49 19.85 -1.68
N GLY A 67 -3.79 18.71 -1.54
CA GLY A 67 -3.94 17.80 -0.41
C GLY A 67 -5.29 17.08 -0.41
N ILE A 68 -5.76 16.64 -1.58
CA ILE A 68 -7.04 15.94 -1.75
C ILE A 68 -6.76 14.45 -1.96
N LEU A 69 -7.55 13.62 -1.28
CA LEU A 69 -7.64 12.17 -1.49
C LEU A 69 -9.11 11.76 -1.51
N GLU A 70 -9.51 11.07 -2.57
CA GLU A 70 -10.87 10.56 -2.73
C GLU A 70 -10.85 9.08 -3.15
N TYR A 71 -11.72 8.27 -2.55
CA TYR A 71 -12.01 6.94 -3.05
C TYR A 71 -13.34 6.97 -3.83
N ARG A 72 -13.27 6.64 -5.13
CA ARG A 72 -14.44 6.68 -6.03
C ARG A 72 -15.20 8.01 -6.00
N GLY A 73 -14.47 9.12 -5.79
CA GLY A 73 -15.04 10.47 -5.70
C GLY A 73 -15.57 10.87 -4.32
N TYR A 74 -15.43 10.02 -3.29
CA TYR A 74 -15.80 10.36 -1.92
C TYR A 74 -14.55 10.83 -1.15
N PRO A 75 -14.61 12.03 -0.51
CA PRO A 75 -13.50 12.55 0.28
C PRO A 75 -13.10 11.60 1.42
N ILE A 76 -11.81 11.43 1.62
CA ILE A 76 -11.28 10.53 2.64
C ILE A 76 -11.72 10.92 4.06
N GLU A 77 -11.90 12.21 4.31
CA GLU A 77 -12.36 12.74 5.58
C GLU A 77 -13.76 12.26 5.91
N GLU A 78 -14.67 12.27 4.92
CA GLU A 78 -16.04 11.80 5.11
C GLU A 78 -16.10 10.29 5.32
N LEU A 79 -15.33 9.53 4.57
CA LEU A 79 -15.27 8.08 4.74
C LEU A 79 -14.70 7.69 6.11
N ALA A 80 -13.63 8.34 6.56
CA ALA A 80 -13.03 8.10 7.87
C ALA A 80 -13.97 8.44 9.04
N GLU A 81 -14.81 9.45 8.88
CA GLU A 81 -15.75 9.89 9.91
C GLU A 81 -17.03 9.03 9.96
N LYS A 82 -17.59 8.71 8.79
CA LYS A 82 -18.98 8.21 8.66
C LYS A 82 -19.05 6.72 8.28
N SER A 83 -17.99 6.14 7.73
CA SER A 83 -18.00 4.79 7.17
C SER A 83 -17.31 3.76 8.07
N THR A 84 -17.49 2.49 7.72
CA THR A 84 -16.69 1.39 8.23
C THR A 84 -15.67 0.93 7.18
N TYR A 85 -14.62 0.21 7.63
CA TYR A 85 -13.66 -0.34 6.68
C TYR A 85 -14.32 -1.25 5.64
N LEU A 86 -15.24 -2.14 6.04
CA LEU A 86 -15.89 -3.04 5.08
C LEU A 86 -16.80 -2.29 4.09
N GLU A 87 -17.47 -1.23 4.51
CA GLU A 87 -18.24 -0.38 3.59
C GLU A 87 -17.31 0.36 2.61
N THR A 88 -16.20 0.92 3.10
CA THR A 88 -15.18 1.54 2.24
C THR A 88 -14.53 0.53 1.29
N ALA A 89 -14.25 -0.70 1.75
CA ALA A 89 -13.74 -1.77 0.90
C ALA A 89 -14.73 -2.16 -0.21
N PHE A 90 -16.03 -2.21 0.13
CA PHE A 90 -17.08 -2.41 -0.89
C PHE A 90 -17.06 -1.29 -1.93
N LEU A 91 -17.04 -0.02 -1.48
CA LEU A 91 -16.97 1.14 -2.36
C LEU A 91 -15.77 1.06 -3.32
N ILE A 92 -14.60 0.77 -2.81
CA ILE A 92 -13.36 0.65 -3.61
C ILE A 92 -13.48 -0.45 -4.66
N VAL A 93 -13.99 -1.62 -4.27
CA VAL A 93 -14.10 -2.81 -5.13
C VAL A 93 -15.22 -2.68 -6.17
N HIS A 94 -16.39 -2.17 -5.77
CA HIS A 94 -17.60 -2.16 -6.61
C HIS A 94 -17.90 -0.81 -7.27
N GLY A 95 -17.30 0.28 -6.78
CA GLY A 95 -17.37 1.61 -7.42
C GLY A 95 -18.54 2.48 -6.96
N HIS A 96 -19.34 2.04 -5.99
CA HIS A 96 -20.45 2.81 -5.39
C HIS A 96 -20.61 2.46 -3.91
N LEU A 97 -21.22 3.34 -3.14
CA LEU A 97 -21.60 3.03 -1.76
C LEU A 97 -22.68 1.94 -1.75
N PRO A 98 -22.57 0.93 -0.88
CA PRO A 98 -23.54 -0.15 -0.83
C PRO A 98 -24.91 0.34 -0.35
N THR A 99 -25.97 -0.23 -0.90
CA THR A 99 -27.27 -0.24 -0.23
C THR A 99 -27.19 -1.05 1.06
N ARG A 100 -28.20 -0.94 1.92
CA ARG A 100 -28.24 -1.73 3.17
C ARG A 100 -28.15 -3.25 2.88
N GLU A 101 -28.89 -3.74 1.89
CA GLU A 101 -28.88 -5.15 1.52
C GLU A 101 -27.54 -5.61 0.96
N GLU A 102 -26.91 -4.80 0.13
CA GLU A 102 -25.58 -5.09 -0.40
C GLU A 102 -24.52 -5.14 0.72
N LEU A 103 -24.59 -4.18 1.66
CA LEU A 103 -23.67 -4.14 2.80
C LEU A 103 -23.85 -5.35 3.71
N GLU A 104 -25.08 -5.71 4.05
CA GLU A 104 -25.39 -6.88 4.88
C GLU A 104 -24.87 -8.17 4.23
N ARG A 105 -25.09 -8.35 2.93
CA ARG A 105 -24.56 -9.49 2.16
C ARG A 105 -23.03 -9.49 2.12
N TRP A 106 -22.42 -8.34 1.86
CA TRP A 106 -20.97 -8.19 1.81
C TRP A 106 -20.31 -8.54 3.14
N VAL A 107 -20.83 -7.97 4.24
CA VAL A 107 -20.35 -8.28 5.60
C VAL A 107 -20.51 -9.76 5.91
N HIS A 108 -21.66 -10.34 5.59
CA HIS A 108 -21.91 -11.78 5.75
C HIS A 108 -20.86 -12.61 4.97
N ASP A 109 -20.69 -12.32 3.69
CA ASP A 109 -19.76 -13.08 2.85
C ASP A 109 -18.31 -12.98 3.34
N ILE A 110 -17.85 -11.79 3.75
CA ILE A 110 -16.53 -11.62 4.37
C ILE A 110 -16.42 -12.43 5.67
N THR A 111 -17.40 -12.32 6.55
CA THR A 111 -17.40 -13.01 7.85
C THR A 111 -17.30 -14.52 7.69
N TYR A 112 -18.02 -15.10 6.74
CA TYR A 112 -18.04 -16.55 6.53
C TYR A 112 -16.89 -17.10 5.68
N HIS A 113 -15.95 -16.24 5.22
CA HIS A 113 -14.76 -16.67 4.48
C HIS A 113 -13.43 -16.43 5.22
N THR A 114 -13.47 -16.10 6.51
CA THR A 114 -12.29 -15.78 7.34
C THR A 114 -11.42 -16.99 7.67
N MET A 115 -11.98 -18.19 7.70
CA MET A 115 -11.25 -19.42 8.06
C MET A 115 -10.19 -19.77 7.02
N LEU A 116 -9.03 -20.22 7.50
CA LEU A 116 -7.95 -20.77 6.69
C LEU A 116 -8.04 -22.31 6.65
N HIS A 117 -7.54 -22.90 5.57
CA HIS A 117 -7.34 -24.33 5.52
C HIS A 117 -6.27 -24.74 6.55
N GLU A 118 -6.47 -25.86 7.28
CA GLU A 118 -5.55 -26.29 8.34
C GLU A 118 -4.10 -26.51 7.87
N ASN A 119 -3.88 -26.86 6.61
CA ASN A 119 -2.53 -26.97 6.06
C ASN A 119 -1.84 -25.61 5.91
N ILE A 120 -2.56 -24.50 5.81
CA ILE A 120 -1.98 -23.15 5.86
C ILE A 120 -1.40 -22.87 7.26
N LYS A 121 -2.09 -23.32 8.31
CA LYS A 121 -1.55 -23.25 9.68
C LYS A 121 -0.23 -24.01 9.79
N LYS A 122 -0.16 -25.26 9.28
CA LYS A 122 1.09 -26.04 9.23
C LYS A 122 2.19 -25.35 8.42
N PHE A 123 1.83 -24.64 7.35
CA PHE A 123 2.77 -23.85 6.57
C PHE A 123 3.35 -22.70 7.40
N ILE A 124 2.51 -21.99 8.17
CA ILE A 124 2.95 -20.93 9.08
C ILE A 124 3.84 -21.52 10.21
N GLU A 125 3.51 -22.68 10.76
CA GLU A 125 4.30 -23.38 11.78
C GLU A 125 5.71 -23.76 11.29
N GLY A 126 5.92 -23.84 9.98
CA GLY A 126 7.25 -24.09 9.37
C GLY A 126 8.20 -22.89 9.36
N PHE A 127 7.72 -21.68 9.64
CA PHE A 127 8.60 -20.52 9.78
C PHE A 127 9.35 -20.55 11.11
N ARG A 128 10.51 -19.89 11.16
CA ARG A 128 11.19 -19.65 12.43
C ARG A 128 10.33 -18.77 13.33
N TYR A 129 10.42 -18.99 14.65
CA TYR A 129 9.66 -18.21 15.64
C TYR A 129 10.02 -16.70 15.64
N ASP A 130 11.22 -16.36 15.19
CA ASP A 130 11.72 -14.99 15.05
C ASP A 130 11.61 -14.44 13.61
N ALA A 131 10.88 -15.13 12.73
CA ALA A 131 10.64 -14.66 11.38
C ALA A 131 9.81 -13.37 11.40
N HIS A 132 10.15 -12.41 10.52
CA HIS A 132 9.39 -11.16 10.44
C HIS A 132 7.95 -11.44 9.96
N PRO A 133 6.90 -10.95 10.67
CA PRO A 133 5.49 -11.27 10.34
C PRO A 133 5.10 -10.91 8.91
N MET A 134 5.66 -9.83 8.35
CA MET A 134 5.37 -9.46 6.96
C MET A 134 5.94 -10.47 5.97
N GLY A 135 7.14 -11.01 6.21
CA GLY A 135 7.70 -12.08 5.39
C GLY A 135 6.86 -13.35 5.44
N MET A 136 6.37 -13.70 6.64
CA MET A 136 5.43 -14.82 6.82
C MET A 136 4.12 -14.59 6.06
N LEU A 137 3.55 -13.39 6.14
CA LEU A 137 2.33 -13.01 5.42
C LEU A 137 2.52 -13.13 3.90
N VAL A 138 3.62 -12.60 3.34
CA VAL A 138 3.94 -12.70 1.90
C VAL A 138 3.96 -14.17 1.46
N GLY A 139 4.69 -15.02 2.18
CA GLY A 139 4.77 -16.45 1.85
C GLY A 139 3.42 -17.14 1.95
N THR A 140 2.65 -16.83 2.99
CA THR A 140 1.35 -17.45 3.26
C THR A 140 0.30 -17.04 2.22
N VAL A 141 0.23 -15.77 1.84
CA VAL A 141 -0.68 -15.30 0.79
C VAL A 141 -0.35 -15.96 -0.55
N GLY A 142 0.92 -16.06 -0.90
CA GLY A 142 1.34 -16.78 -2.10
C GLY A 142 0.94 -18.26 -2.07
N ALA A 143 1.07 -18.92 -0.92
CA ALA A 143 0.65 -20.32 -0.74
C ALA A 143 -0.85 -20.52 -0.97
N LEU A 144 -1.71 -19.52 -0.68
CA LEU A 144 -3.16 -19.61 -0.92
C LEU A 144 -3.51 -19.94 -2.37
N SER A 145 -2.70 -19.54 -3.34
CA SER A 145 -2.92 -19.85 -4.77
C SER A 145 -3.05 -21.35 -5.03
N THR A 146 -2.43 -22.17 -4.20
CA THR A 146 -2.45 -23.63 -4.33
C THR A 146 -3.70 -24.28 -3.69
N PHE A 147 -4.44 -23.52 -2.87
CA PHE A 147 -5.66 -24.00 -2.18
C PHE A 147 -6.94 -23.63 -2.93
N TYR A 148 -6.86 -22.71 -3.88
CA TYR A 148 -8.00 -22.21 -4.66
C TYR A 148 -7.73 -22.34 -6.16
N PRO A 149 -7.81 -23.56 -6.75
CA PRO A 149 -7.50 -23.77 -8.16
C PRO A 149 -8.46 -23.03 -9.10
N ASP A 150 -9.68 -22.72 -8.65
CA ASP A 150 -10.68 -21.89 -9.32
C ASP A 150 -10.22 -20.41 -9.49
N ALA A 151 -9.24 -19.97 -8.71
CA ALA A 151 -8.69 -18.63 -8.83
C ALA A 151 -7.97 -18.35 -10.15
N ARG A 152 -7.64 -19.38 -10.92
CA ARG A 152 -7.02 -19.25 -12.26
C ARG A 152 -8.01 -18.80 -13.33
N ASP A 153 -9.30 -18.97 -13.11
CA ASP A 153 -10.33 -18.47 -14.02
C ASP A 153 -10.61 -16.98 -13.75
N ILE A 154 -9.62 -16.15 -14.08
CA ILE A 154 -9.62 -14.72 -13.82
C ILE A 154 -10.64 -13.95 -14.66
N HIS A 155 -11.12 -14.52 -15.77
CA HIS A 155 -12.09 -13.87 -16.66
C HIS A 155 -13.53 -14.16 -16.25
N ASP A 156 -13.79 -15.20 -15.44
CA ASP A 156 -15.12 -15.42 -14.87
C ASP A 156 -15.42 -14.39 -13.76
N PRO A 157 -16.49 -13.58 -13.90
CA PRO A 157 -16.89 -12.60 -12.88
C PRO A 157 -17.20 -13.22 -11.52
N THR A 158 -17.75 -14.43 -11.50
CA THR A 158 -18.11 -15.16 -10.27
C THR A 158 -16.85 -15.58 -9.52
N SER A 159 -15.89 -16.16 -10.26
CA SER A 159 -14.58 -16.49 -9.70
C SER A 159 -13.89 -15.24 -9.17
N ARG A 160 -13.79 -14.15 -9.95
CA ARG A 160 -13.19 -12.91 -9.46
C ARG A 160 -13.85 -12.40 -8.18
N ASN A 161 -15.18 -12.51 -8.06
CA ASN A 161 -15.87 -12.02 -6.87
C ASN A 161 -15.55 -12.86 -5.64
N ILE A 162 -15.61 -14.19 -5.73
CA ILE A 162 -15.32 -15.05 -4.59
C ILE A 162 -13.85 -14.95 -4.14
N GLN A 163 -12.88 -14.80 -5.07
CA GLN A 163 -11.49 -14.59 -4.71
C GLN A 163 -11.26 -13.25 -4.01
N THR A 164 -11.99 -12.20 -4.42
CA THR A 164 -11.98 -10.88 -3.75
C THR A 164 -12.42 -11.01 -2.31
N ILE A 165 -13.56 -11.67 -2.06
CA ILE A 165 -14.10 -11.92 -0.72
C ILE A 165 -13.09 -12.72 0.13
N ARG A 166 -12.56 -13.83 -0.41
CA ARG A 166 -11.58 -14.69 0.27
C ARG A 166 -10.32 -13.94 0.68
N LEU A 167 -9.77 -13.10 -0.20
CA LEU A 167 -8.55 -12.33 0.10
C LEU A 167 -8.78 -11.33 1.23
N ILE A 168 -9.83 -10.52 1.15
CA ILE A 168 -10.15 -9.53 2.19
C ILE A 168 -10.45 -10.24 3.51
N ALA A 169 -11.23 -11.32 3.49
CA ALA A 169 -11.65 -12.05 4.68
C ALA A 169 -10.49 -12.75 5.40
N LYS A 170 -9.54 -13.32 4.65
CA LYS A 170 -8.46 -14.16 5.22
C LYS A 170 -7.24 -13.39 5.67
N MET A 171 -7.06 -12.17 5.18
CA MET A 171 -5.88 -11.37 5.51
C MET A 171 -5.73 -11.11 7.01
N PRO A 172 -6.78 -10.73 7.78
CA PRO A 172 -6.69 -10.59 9.23
C PRO A 172 -6.32 -11.90 9.94
N THR A 173 -6.85 -13.03 9.47
CA THR A 173 -6.56 -14.35 10.08
C THR A 173 -5.10 -14.74 9.86
N ILE A 174 -4.57 -14.53 8.65
CA ILE A 174 -3.13 -14.75 8.36
C ILE A 174 -2.28 -13.87 9.25
N ALA A 175 -2.61 -12.58 9.34
CA ALA A 175 -1.88 -11.60 10.16
C ALA A 175 -1.86 -12.02 11.65
N ALA A 176 -3.00 -12.40 12.20
CA ALA A 176 -3.12 -12.85 13.58
C ALA A 176 -2.34 -14.14 13.83
N PHE A 177 -2.37 -15.09 12.90
CA PHE A 177 -1.62 -16.34 13.01
C PHE A 177 -0.11 -16.08 12.96
N CYS A 178 0.37 -15.19 12.09
CA CYS A 178 1.77 -14.77 12.08
C CYS A 178 2.18 -14.14 13.41
N TYR A 179 1.37 -13.25 13.97
CA TYR A 179 1.60 -12.64 15.28
C TYR A 179 1.69 -13.69 16.40
N ARG A 180 0.72 -14.61 16.48
CA ARG A 180 0.67 -15.62 17.55
C ARG A 180 1.79 -16.64 17.42
N HIS A 181 2.20 -16.98 16.19
CA HIS A 181 3.37 -17.82 15.93
C HIS A 181 4.64 -17.21 16.54
N ASN A 182 4.92 -15.94 16.26
CA ASN A 182 6.08 -15.23 16.81
C ASN A 182 6.07 -15.14 18.35
N ARG A 183 4.88 -15.11 18.95
CA ARG A 183 4.71 -15.04 20.42
C ARG A 183 4.69 -16.42 21.08
N GLY A 184 4.70 -17.51 20.31
CA GLY A 184 4.55 -18.86 20.84
C GLY A 184 3.18 -19.10 21.48
N LEU A 185 2.14 -18.38 21.03
CA LEU A 185 0.78 -18.45 21.55
C LEU A 185 -0.07 -19.43 20.72
N PRO A 186 -1.04 -20.14 21.34
CA PRO A 186 -2.02 -20.93 20.60
C PRO A 186 -2.77 -20.08 19.59
N TYR A 187 -3.05 -20.60 18.41
CA TYR A 187 -3.89 -19.91 17.44
C TYR A 187 -5.31 -19.73 17.94
N VAL A 188 -5.89 -18.56 17.71
CA VAL A 188 -7.31 -18.26 17.95
C VAL A 188 -7.99 -18.15 16.61
N TYR A 189 -9.02 -18.96 16.41
CA TYR A 189 -9.80 -18.98 15.18
C TYR A 189 -10.78 -17.80 15.12
N PRO A 190 -11.21 -17.39 13.91
CA PRO A 190 -12.22 -16.37 13.74
C PRO A 190 -13.51 -16.66 14.49
N ASP A 191 -14.15 -15.62 14.98
CA ASP A 191 -15.43 -15.61 15.68
C ASP A 191 -16.43 -14.79 14.87
N ASN A 192 -17.46 -15.46 14.32
CA ASN A 192 -18.41 -14.83 13.41
C ASN A 192 -19.41 -13.89 14.10
N ASP A 193 -19.46 -13.86 15.43
CA ASP A 193 -20.32 -12.98 16.22
C ASP A 193 -19.68 -11.60 16.44
N LEU A 194 -18.40 -11.43 16.03
CA LEU A 194 -17.66 -10.19 16.15
C LEU A 194 -17.63 -9.40 14.81
N SER A 195 -17.47 -8.09 14.93
CA SER A 195 -17.16 -7.25 13.77
C SER A 195 -15.83 -7.66 13.10
N PHE A 196 -15.57 -7.18 11.90
CA PHE A 196 -14.31 -7.43 11.20
C PHE A 196 -13.06 -7.03 12.03
N ILE A 197 -13.09 -5.84 12.64
CA ILE A 197 -11.99 -5.36 13.50
C ILE A 197 -11.99 -6.11 14.83
N GLY A 198 -13.14 -6.26 15.47
CA GLY A 198 -13.28 -6.99 16.74
C GLY A 198 -12.80 -8.43 16.62
N ASN A 199 -13.11 -9.09 15.51
CA ASN A 199 -12.63 -10.44 15.20
C ASN A 199 -11.10 -10.48 15.05
N PHE A 200 -10.51 -9.52 14.34
CA PHE A 200 -9.05 -9.39 14.23
C PHE A 200 -8.41 -9.22 15.62
N MET A 201 -8.94 -8.31 16.45
CA MET A 201 -8.47 -8.07 17.81
C MET A 201 -8.60 -9.36 18.67
N SER A 202 -9.72 -10.07 18.56
CA SER A 202 -9.94 -11.36 19.24
C SER A 202 -8.87 -12.38 18.85
N MET A 203 -8.61 -12.55 17.56
CA MET A 203 -7.58 -13.48 17.08
C MET A 203 -6.18 -13.13 17.57
N LEU A 204 -5.88 -11.85 17.78
CA LEU A 204 -4.58 -11.40 18.31
C LEU A 204 -4.46 -11.63 19.81
N TRP A 205 -5.44 -11.17 20.60
CA TRP A 205 -5.27 -10.90 22.03
C TRP A 205 -6.08 -11.80 22.97
N ARG A 206 -7.12 -12.45 22.46
CA ARG A 206 -7.90 -13.39 23.30
C ARG A 206 -7.01 -14.51 23.84
N MET A 207 -7.04 -14.72 25.15
CA MET A 207 -6.26 -15.78 25.81
C MET A 207 -7.17 -16.92 26.29
N ALA A 208 -7.78 -16.77 27.44
CA ALA A 208 -8.62 -17.79 28.08
C ALA A 208 -10.07 -17.34 28.24
N GLU A 209 -10.41 -16.15 27.80
CA GLU A 209 -11.76 -15.60 27.89
C GLU A 209 -12.73 -16.43 27.03
N VAL A 210 -13.89 -16.74 27.58
CA VAL A 210 -14.97 -17.44 26.87
C VAL A 210 -15.51 -16.53 25.76
N THR A 211 -15.71 -15.25 26.07
CA THR A 211 -16.18 -14.22 25.13
C THR A 211 -15.19 -13.08 25.09
N TYR A 212 -14.69 -12.74 23.90
CA TYR A 212 -13.87 -11.56 23.72
C TYR A 212 -14.75 -10.31 23.52
N ARG A 213 -14.34 -9.21 24.12
CA ARG A 213 -14.97 -7.91 23.91
C ARG A 213 -13.90 -6.91 23.51
N ALA A 214 -14.00 -6.41 22.29
CA ALA A 214 -13.14 -5.34 21.81
C ALA A 214 -13.46 -4.04 22.57
N ASP A 215 -12.42 -3.27 22.90
CA ASP A 215 -12.61 -1.92 23.39
C ASP A 215 -13.11 -1.04 22.22
N PRO A 216 -14.24 -0.31 22.36
CA PRO A 216 -14.83 0.45 21.27
C PRO A 216 -13.93 1.57 20.73
N VAL A 217 -13.08 2.17 21.56
CA VAL A 217 -12.15 3.23 21.16
C VAL A 217 -11.04 2.63 20.29
N ILE A 218 -10.49 1.49 20.69
CA ILE A 218 -9.46 0.77 19.93
C ILE A 218 -10.05 0.27 18.61
N GLU A 219 -11.24 -0.32 18.65
CA GLU A 219 -11.92 -0.79 17.44
C GLU A 219 -12.18 0.34 16.46
N ARG A 220 -12.65 1.50 16.95
CA ARG A 220 -12.87 2.70 16.13
C ARG A 220 -11.54 3.23 15.55
N ALA A 221 -10.49 3.30 16.35
CA ALA A 221 -9.19 3.76 15.89
C ALA A 221 -8.61 2.88 14.77
N LEU A 222 -8.67 1.55 14.93
CA LEU A 222 -8.24 0.60 13.89
C LEU A 222 -9.11 0.71 12.63
N ASN A 223 -10.44 0.91 12.79
CA ASN A 223 -11.33 1.10 11.65
C ASN A 223 -10.94 2.34 10.84
N VAL A 224 -10.68 3.47 11.49
CA VAL A 224 -10.21 4.70 10.83
C VAL A 224 -8.88 4.45 10.12
N LEU A 225 -7.89 3.87 10.81
CA LEU A 225 -6.59 3.56 10.21
C LEU A 225 -6.74 2.63 8.99
N PHE A 226 -7.63 1.65 9.04
CA PHE A 226 -7.88 0.75 7.93
C PHE A 226 -8.52 1.47 6.74
N ILE A 227 -9.47 2.38 6.95
CA ILE A 227 -10.03 3.23 5.89
C ILE A 227 -8.92 4.06 5.22
N LEU A 228 -8.06 4.72 6.01
CA LEU A 228 -7.01 5.59 5.50
C LEU A 228 -5.91 4.83 4.72
N HIS A 229 -5.78 3.53 4.96
CA HIS A 229 -4.78 2.68 4.29
C HIS A 229 -5.35 1.82 3.16
N ALA A 230 -6.68 1.87 2.90
CA ALA A 230 -7.36 0.94 1.98
C ALA A 230 -6.84 1.02 0.54
N ASP A 231 -6.59 2.21 0.00
CA ASP A 231 -5.92 2.40 -1.29
C ASP A 231 -5.12 3.71 -1.35
N HIS A 232 -4.25 3.86 -2.32
CA HIS A 232 -3.51 5.10 -2.58
C HIS A 232 -2.95 5.12 -4.00
N GLU A 233 -3.82 5.08 -5.02
CA GLU A 233 -3.48 5.16 -6.44
C GLU A 233 -2.42 4.12 -6.86
N GLN A 234 -1.49 4.49 -7.76
CA GLN A 234 -0.39 3.64 -8.27
C GLN A 234 0.85 3.70 -7.37
N ASN A 235 0.67 3.53 -6.05
CA ASN A 235 1.81 3.31 -5.16
C ASN A 235 2.60 2.05 -5.55
N CYS A 236 3.80 1.87 -4.99
CA CYS A 236 4.70 0.78 -5.37
C CYS A 236 4.04 -0.60 -5.32
N SER A 237 3.25 -0.89 -4.29
CA SER A 237 2.60 -2.19 -4.14
C SER A 237 1.41 -2.38 -5.10
N SER A 238 0.62 -1.33 -5.36
CA SER A 238 -0.45 -1.39 -6.37
C SER A 238 0.12 -1.54 -7.79
N ASN A 239 1.23 -0.89 -8.09
CA ASN A 239 1.95 -1.08 -9.34
C ASN A 239 2.49 -2.52 -9.48
N ALA A 240 3.07 -3.08 -8.41
CA ALA A 240 3.50 -4.48 -8.38
C ALA A 240 2.33 -5.46 -8.59
N MET A 241 1.17 -5.20 -7.97
CA MET A 241 -0.07 -5.96 -8.18
C MET A 241 -0.47 -5.99 -9.66
N ARG A 242 -0.51 -4.82 -10.31
CA ARG A 242 -0.85 -4.69 -11.73
C ARG A 242 0.24 -5.31 -12.62
N ALA A 243 1.52 -5.07 -12.33
CA ALA A 243 2.62 -5.61 -13.12
C ALA A 243 2.61 -7.15 -13.14
N VAL A 244 2.49 -7.80 -11.99
CA VAL A 244 2.42 -9.26 -11.89
C VAL A 244 1.10 -9.79 -12.43
N GLY A 245 -0.03 -9.18 -12.05
CA GLY A 245 -1.36 -9.55 -12.55
C GLY A 245 -1.52 -9.43 -14.05
N SER A 246 -0.75 -8.54 -14.71
CA SER A 246 -0.79 -8.35 -16.17
C SER A 246 -0.38 -9.59 -16.96
N SER A 247 0.30 -10.54 -16.32
CA SER A 247 0.59 -11.87 -16.88
C SER A 247 -0.59 -12.84 -16.82
N HIS A 248 -1.74 -12.40 -16.33
CA HIS A 248 -2.93 -13.19 -16.06
C HIS A 248 -2.75 -14.26 -14.97
N THR A 249 -1.84 -14.00 -14.02
CA THR A 249 -1.72 -14.84 -12.83
C THR A 249 -2.92 -14.65 -11.90
N ASP A 250 -3.12 -15.65 -11.02
CA ASP A 250 -4.19 -15.63 -10.02
C ASP A 250 -4.02 -14.45 -9.02
N PRO A 251 -5.10 -13.99 -8.37
CA PRO A 251 -5.05 -12.82 -7.50
C PRO A 251 -4.24 -13.04 -6.20
N TYR A 252 -4.06 -14.27 -5.74
CA TYR A 252 -3.25 -14.55 -4.54
C TYR A 252 -1.77 -14.34 -4.83
N SER A 253 -1.26 -14.85 -5.96
CA SER A 253 0.11 -14.64 -6.41
C SER A 253 0.39 -13.15 -6.65
N ALA A 254 -0.54 -12.43 -7.29
CA ALA A 254 -0.42 -11.00 -7.51
C ALA A 254 -0.44 -10.21 -6.18
N THR A 255 -1.31 -10.59 -5.23
CA THR A 255 -1.36 -9.98 -3.89
C THR A 255 -0.08 -10.25 -3.09
N ALA A 256 0.51 -11.44 -3.20
CA ALA A 256 1.79 -11.74 -2.57
C ALA A 256 2.91 -10.83 -3.09
N ALA A 257 2.95 -10.55 -4.39
CA ALA A 257 3.90 -9.61 -4.97
C ALA A 257 3.67 -8.17 -4.47
N ALA A 258 2.42 -7.73 -4.36
CA ALA A 258 2.06 -6.43 -3.79
C ALA A 258 2.48 -6.34 -2.32
N ALA A 259 2.22 -7.38 -1.52
CA ALA A 259 2.65 -7.46 -0.14
C ALA A 259 4.18 -7.44 0.00
N ALA A 260 4.91 -8.12 -0.89
CA ALA A 260 6.37 -8.07 -0.92
C ALA A 260 6.90 -6.66 -1.22
N ALA A 261 6.26 -5.94 -2.14
CA ALA A 261 6.61 -4.53 -2.41
C ALA A 261 6.29 -3.63 -1.21
N LEU A 262 5.19 -3.89 -0.50
CA LEU A 262 4.80 -3.14 0.71
C LEU A 262 5.80 -3.34 1.85
N TYR A 263 6.43 -4.50 1.95
CA TYR A 263 7.41 -4.83 3.00
C TYR A 263 8.65 -3.93 2.97
N GLY A 264 8.98 -3.32 1.83
CA GLY A 264 10.17 -2.49 1.67
C GLY A 264 10.18 -1.25 2.57
N PRO A 265 11.36 -0.83 3.10
CA PRO A 265 11.49 0.31 4.02
C PRO A 265 11.16 1.67 3.38
N LEU A 266 11.09 1.75 2.05
CA LEU A 266 10.66 2.95 1.31
C LEU A 266 9.16 2.95 1.00
N HIS A 267 8.41 1.98 1.52
CA HIS A 267 6.97 1.86 1.36
C HIS A 267 6.31 1.55 2.71
N GLY A 268 5.63 0.43 2.89
CA GLY A 268 4.92 0.11 4.13
C GLY A 268 5.81 -0.12 5.35
N GLY A 269 7.10 -0.38 5.18
CA GLY A 269 8.08 -0.39 6.28
C GLY A 269 8.48 0.99 6.79
N ALA A 270 7.97 2.09 6.19
CA ALA A 270 8.33 3.44 6.62
C ALA A 270 7.86 3.77 8.03
N ASN A 271 6.70 3.27 8.45
CA ASN A 271 6.19 3.49 9.81
C ASN A 271 7.02 2.79 10.90
N GLU A 272 7.67 1.66 10.63
CA GLU A 272 8.66 1.05 11.52
C GLU A 272 9.86 2.00 11.69
N GLU A 273 10.37 2.54 10.60
CA GLU A 273 11.52 3.45 10.61
C GLU A 273 11.21 4.76 11.34
N VAL A 274 9.95 5.26 11.27
CA VAL A 274 9.52 6.40 12.09
C VAL A 274 9.68 6.10 13.58
N LEU A 275 9.19 4.96 14.06
CA LEU A 275 9.32 4.61 15.47
C LEU A 275 10.76 4.41 15.90
N ARG A 276 11.59 3.79 15.05
CA ARG A 276 13.03 3.66 15.33
C ARG A 276 13.70 5.02 15.48
N MET A 277 13.40 5.95 14.56
CA MET A 277 13.88 7.33 14.62
C MET A 277 13.44 8.06 15.90
N LEU A 278 12.15 8.00 16.25
CA LEU A 278 11.63 8.64 17.48
C LEU A 278 12.25 8.02 18.74
N THR A 279 12.47 6.71 18.75
CA THR A 279 13.14 6.01 19.86
C THR A 279 14.63 6.42 19.97
N GLU A 280 15.32 6.59 18.86
CA GLU A 280 16.71 7.08 18.81
C GLU A 280 16.82 8.51 19.32
N ILE A 281 15.89 9.40 18.96
CA ILE A 281 15.81 10.76 19.51
C ILE A 281 15.64 10.68 21.05
N GLY A 282 14.72 9.84 21.54
CA GLY A 282 14.55 9.44 22.92
C GLY A 282 14.04 10.52 23.88
N ASP A 283 14.32 11.79 23.66
CA ASP A 283 13.86 12.91 24.49
C ASP A 283 13.49 14.11 23.60
N LYS A 284 12.35 14.76 23.93
CA LYS A 284 11.86 15.97 23.24
C LYS A 284 12.94 17.06 23.13
N LYS A 285 13.78 17.21 24.14
CA LYS A 285 14.86 18.21 24.18
C LYS A 285 15.95 17.98 23.15
N ARG A 286 16.08 16.75 22.63
CA ARG A 286 17.06 16.37 21.60
C ARG A 286 16.56 16.58 20.17
N VAL A 287 15.27 16.89 20.00
CA VAL A 287 14.67 17.12 18.67
C VAL A 287 15.40 18.23 17.89
N PRO A 288 15.72 19.41 18.45
CA PRO A 288 16.45 20.44 17.70
C PRO A 288 17.84 19.98 17.23
N GLU A 289 18.58 19.23 18.05
CA GLU A 289 19.88 18.66 17.66
C GLU A 289 19.73 17.65 16.52
N PHE A 290 18.73 16.79 16.59
CA PHE A 290 18.41 15.83 15.54
C PHE A 290 18.08 16.52 14.22
N VAL A 291 17.24 17.57 14.24
CA VAL A 291 16.89 18.39 13.08
C VAL A 291 18.12 19.01 12.43
N GLU A 292 19.03 19.57 13.23
CA GLU A 292 20.28 20.16 12.70
C GLU A 292 21.21 19.12 12.07
N LYS A 293 21.29 17.89 12.64
CA LYS A 293 22.01 16.77 12.02
C LYS A 293 21.40 16.41 10.65
N PHE A 294 20.08 16.29 10.62
CA PHE A 294 19.35 16.00 9.37
C PHE A 294 19.61 17.07 8.29
N LYS A 295 19.56 18.37 8.64
CA LYS A 295 19.83 19.47 7.71
C LYS A 295 21.24 19.40 7.11
N ARG A 296 22.23 18.88 7.87
CA ARG A 296 23.60 18.65 7.38
C ARG A 296 23.76 17.39 6.55
N GLY A 297 22.69 16.60 6.34
CA GLY A 297 22.71 15.32 5.63
C GLY A 297 23.21 14.14 6.47
N GLU A 298 23.27 14.29 7.79
CA GLU A 298 23.69 13.27 8.75
C GLU A 298 22.47 12.52 9.28
N GLY A 299 21.86 11.66 8.47
CA GLY A 299 20.70 10.86 8.86
C GLY A 299 19.49 11.02 7.92
N ARG A 300 18.40 10.36 8.28
CA ARG A 300 17.14 10.39 7.53
C ARG A 300 16.01 10.86 8.42
N LEU A 301 15.12 11.67 7.87
CA LEU A 301 13.89 12.07 8.49
C LEU A 301 12.75 11.18 7.92
N MET A 302 12.28 10.25 8.76
CA MET A 302 11.24 9.31 8.36
C MET A 302 9.86 9.87 8.70
N GLY A 303 8.85 9.54 7.88
CA GLY A 303 7.48 10.03 8.07
C GLY A 303 7.24 11.47 7.62
N PHE A 304 8.21 12.10 6.96
CA PHE A 304 8.11 13.46 6.41
C PHE A 304 8.29 13.49 4.91
N GLY A 305 7.55 14.39 4.27
CA GLY A 305 7.49 14.49 2.82
C GLY A 305 6.68 13.35 2.21
N HIS A 306 6.21 13.58 1.00
CA HIS A 306 5.48 12.58 0.24
C HIS A 306 5.80 12.75 -1.24
N ARG A 307 5.85 11.64 -1.98
CA ARG A 307 6.14 11.70 -3.41
C ARG A 307 5.08 12.48 -4.20
N VAL A 308 3.83 12.36 -3.78
CA VAL A 308 2.67 12.99 -4.42
C VAL A 308 2.29 14.29 -3.72
N TYR A 309 2.04 14.28 -2.40
CA TYR A 309 1.62 15.47 -1.67
C TYR A 309 2.73 16.52 -1.59
N LYS A 310 2.42 17.71 -2.10
CA LYS A 310 3.21 18.93 -1.95
C LYS A 310 2.61 19.87 -0.90
N ASN A 311 1.49 19.47 -0.32
CA ASN A 311 0.80 20.07 0.81
C ASN A 311 0.67 19.03 1.93
N TYR A 312 0.02 19.36 3.00
CA TYR A 312 -0.21 18.46 4.14
C TYR A 312 -1.06 17.26 3.71
N ASP A 313 -0.64 16.04 4.07
CA ASP A 313 -1.38 14.81 3.79
C ASP A 313 -2.73 14.82 4.52
N PRO A 314 -3.89 14.75 3.84
CA PRO A 314 -5.20 14.84 4.49
C PRO A 314 -5.41 13.75 5.54
N ARG A 315 -4.76 12.59 5.37
CA ARG A 315 -4.84 11.49 6.32
C ARG A 315 -4.14 11.80 7.64
N ALA A 316 -3.05 12.57 7.61
CA ALA A 316 -2.30 12.90 8.83
C ALA A 316 -3.12 13.71 9.84
N LYS A 317 -4.03 14.60 9.37
CA LYS A 317 -4.95 15.32 10.25
C LYS A 317 -5.94 14.40 10.96
N ILE A 318 -6.47 13.42 10.23
CA ILE A 318 -7.44 12.45 10.75
C ILE A 318 -6.74 11.57 11.80
N ILE A 319 -5.56 11.04 11.45
CA ILE A 319 -4.77 10.20 12.35
C ILE A 319 -4.40 10.93 13.64
N LYS A 320 -4.04 12.20 13.57
CA LYS A 320 -3.70 12.99 14.76
C LYS A 320 -4.87 13.07 15.74
N ARG A 321 -6.09 13.31 15.26
CA ARG A 321 -7.32 13.29 16.08
C ARG A 321 -7.56 11.90 16.68
N THR A 322 -7.42 10.85 15.88
CA THR A 322 -7.55 9.47 16.36
C THR A 322 -6.50 9.12 17.41
N ALA A 323 -5.29 9.68 17.28
CA ALA A 323 -4.23 9.50 18.27
C ALA A 323 -4.62 10.08 19.65
N ASP A 324 -5.21 11.28 19.68
CA ASP A 324 -5.66 11.91 20.93
C ASP A 324 -6.68 10.99 21.66
N GLU A 325 -7.68 10.44 20.95
CA GLU A 325 -8.69 9.51 21.50
C GLU A 325 -8.04 8.24 22.09
N VAL A 326 -7.04 7.67 21.39
CA VAL A 326 -6.31 6.47 21.86
C VAL A 326 -5.47 6.79 23.10
N PHE A 327 -4.80 7.95 23.14
CA PHE A 327 -3.96 8.31 24.27
C PHE A 327 -4.75 8.68 25.53
N ASP A 328 -5.97 9.17 25.39
CA ASP A 328 -6.89 9.35 26.50
C ASP A 328 -7.21 8.02 27.19
N LEU A 329 -7.26 6.92 26.43
CA LEU A 329 -7.50 5.56 26.93
C LEU A 329 -6.22 4.89 27.46
N THR A 330 -5.13 4.92 26.68
CA THR A 330 -3.91 4.14 26.93
C THR A 330 -2.88 4.85 27.78
N GLY A 331 -3.07 6.15 28.00
CA GLY A 331 -2.09 7.04 28.60
C GLY A 331 -1.14 7.64 27.57
N ARG A 332 -0.56 8.80 27.91
CA ARG A 332 0.29 9.55 27.00
C ARG A 332 1.60 8.83 26.71
N ASN A 333 1.86 8.58 25.44
CA ASN A 333 3.10 7.96 24.99
C ASN A 333 4.23 9.01 24.90
N PRO A 334 5.40 8.81 25.53
CA PRO A 334 6.52 9.76 25.44
C PRO A 334 6.98 10.06 24.01
N LEU A 335 6.87 9.10 23.10
CA LEU A 335 7.21 9.31 21.68
C LEU A 335 6.27 10.30 20.98
N LEU A 336 5.04 10.47 21.49
CA LEU A 336 4.12 11.48 20.98
C LEU A 336 4.65 12.89 21.24
N ASP A 337 5.22 13.16 22.41
CA ASP A 337 5.79 14.47 22.74
C ASP A 337 6.96 14.83 21.81
N ILE A 338 7.78 13.82 21.46
CA ILE A 338 8.86 13.95 20.48
C ILE A 338 8.29 14.24 19.10
N ALA A 339 7.27 13.49 18.69
CA ALA A 339 6.63 13.64 17.38
C ALA A 339 5.97 15.02 17.23
N ILE A 340 5.22 15.48 18.22
CA ILE A 340 4.60 16.82 18.22
C ILE A 340 5.65 17.92 18.10
N GLU A 341 6.77 17.82 18.83
CA GLU A 341 7.84 18.81 18.75
C GLU A 341 8.53 18.80 17.38
N LEU A 342 8.76 17.60 16.81
CA LEU A 342 9.35 17.46 15.49
C LEU A 342 8.40 18.03 14.40
N GLU A 343 7.10 17.75 14.49
CA GLU A 343 6.09 18.36 13.61
C GLU A 343 6.09 19.89 13.73
N ARG A 344 6.07 20.42 14.96
CA ARG A 344 6.07 21.86 15.19
C ARG A 344 7.26 22.53 14.51
N ILE A 345 8.47 22.00 14.71
CA ILE A 345 9.68 22.52 14.05
C ILE A 345 9.55 22.43 12.53
N ALA A 346 9.10 21.30 11.98
CA ALA A 346 8.97 21.13 10.54
C ALA A 346 7.94 22.06 9.89
N LEU A 347 6.92 22.47 10.62
CA LEU A 347 5.92 23.41 10.12
C LEU A 347 6.37 24.89 10.17
N GLU A 348 7.34 25.22 11.01
CA GLU A 348 7.84 26.58 11.27
C GLU A 348 9.19 26.86 10.58
N ASP A 349 10.01 25.85 10.33
CA ASP A 349 11.37 26.01 9.83
C ASP A 349 11.42 26.09 8.31
N ASP A 350 12.05 27.14 7.78
CA ASP A 350 12.16 27.44 6.35
C ASP A 350 12.77 26.31 5.51
N TYR A 351 13.66 25.51 6.10
CA TYR A 351 14.26 24.35 5.41
C TYR A 351 13.22 23.32 5.03
N PHE A 352 12.28 23.03 5.95
CA PHE A 352 11.21 22.04 5.73
C PHE A 352 10.09 22.63 4.86
N VAL A 353 9.66 23.86 5.17
CA VAL A 353 8.56 24.53 4.44
C VAL A 353 8.93 24.72 2.96
N SER A 354 10.15 25.20 2.69
CA SER A 354 10.60 25.40 1.30
C SER A 354 10.73 24.10 0.50
N ARG A 355 10.99 22.97 1.19
CA ARG A 355 11.09 21.62 0.59
C ARG A 355 9.81 20.82 0.68
N LYS A 356 8.75 21.39 1.25
CA LYS A 356 7.43 20.74 1.43
C LYS A 356 7.53 19.42 2.20
N LEU A 357 8.37 19.37 3.24
CA LEU A 357 8.58 18.20 4.10
C LEU A 357 7.58 18.21 5.26
N TYR A 358 6.33 17.90 4.99
CA TYR A 358 5.27 17.81 5.98
C TYR A 358 5.11 16.37 6.49
N PRO A 359 4.58 16.16 7.73
CA PRO A 359 4.23 14.83 8.22
C PRO A 359 3.26 14.12 7.27
N ASN A 360 3.50 12.85 7.03
CA ASN A 360 2.63 11.96 6.23
C ASN A 360 1.88 10.96 7.12
N VAL A 361 1.13 10.04 6.50
CA VAL A 361 0.32 9.03 7.19
C VAL A 361 1.15 8.14 8.14
N ASP A 362 2.39 7.83 7.79
CA ASP A 362 3.25 6.93 8.56
C ASP A 362 3.76 7.55 9.86
N PHE A 363 3.79 8.89 9.94
CA PHE A 363 4.35 9.60 11.07
C PHE A 363 3.59 9.34 12.38
N TYR A 364 2.27 9.37 12.35
CA TYR A 364 1.44 9.15 13.55
C TYR A 364 0.90 7.72 13.67
N SER A 365 0.68 7.01 12.55
CA SER A 365 0.10 5.67 12.58
C SER A 365 0.94 4.68 13.41
N GLY A 366 2.26 4.75 13.29
CA GLY A 366 3.17 3.91 14.08
C GLY A 366 3.04 4.14 15.58
N ILE A 367 2.91 5.39 16.02
CA ILE A 367 2.76 5.74 17.45
C ILE A 367 1.43 5.20 17.99
N ILE A 368 0.34 5.29 17.20
CA ILE A 368 -0.95 4.72 17.57
C ILE A 368 -0.84 3.19 17.70
N TYR A 369 -0.28 2.51 16.70
CA TYR A 369 -0.11 1.05 16.76
C TYR A 369 0.70 0.61 17.99
N GLN A 370 1.75 1.34 18.33
CA GLN A 370 2.51 1.06 19.55
C GLN A 370 1.67 1.27 20.83
N ALA A 371 0.89 2.36 20.90
CA ALA A 371 0.01 2.63 22.04
C ALA A 371 -1.08 1.56 22.20
N LEU A 372 -1.54 0.99 21.09
CA LEU A 372 -2.47 -0.15 21.06
C LEU A 372 -1.81 -1.49 21.42
N GLY A 373 -0.50 -1.53 21.68
CA GLY A 373 0.24 -2.72 22.07
C GLY A 373 0.74 -3.61 20.94
N PHE A 374 0.72 -3.13 19.70
CA PHE A 374 1.31 -3.87 18.59
C PHE A 374 2.85 -3.77 18.62
N PRO A 375 3.57 -4.87 18.41
CA PRO A 375 5.01 -4.81 18.20
C PRO A 375 5.30 -4.19 16.82
N VAL A 376 6.47 -3.53 16.74
CA VAL A 376 6.85 -2.73 15.55
C VAL A 376 6.84 -3.56 14.27
N GLU A 377 7.24 -4.81 14.34
CA GLU A 377 7.30 -5.74 13.21
C GLU A 377 5.92 -6.06 12.61
N MET A 378 4.84 -5.76 13.33
CA MET A 378 3.47 -5.94 12.85
C MET A 378 2.97 -4.75 12.01
N PHE A 379 3.63 -3.60 12.00
CA PHE A 379 3.11 -2.40 11.35
C PHE A 379 2.90 -2.56 9.84
N PRO A 380 3.84 -3.14 9.05
CA PRO A 380 3.58 -3.41 7.64
C PRO A 380 2.43 -4.40 7.43
N VAL A 381 2.24 -5.34 8.36
CA VAL A 381 1.13 -6.30 8.33
C VAL A 381 -0.21 -5.60 8.56
N LEU A 382 -0.27 -4.67 9.54
CA LEU A 382 -1.44 -3.85 9.80
C LEU A 382 -1.79 -2.95 8.61
N PHE A 383 -0.80 -2.55 7.84
CA PHE A 383 -0.98 -1.84 6.59
C PHE A 383 -1.51 -2.75 5.48
N ALA A 384 -0.99 -3.99 5.37
CA ALA A 384 -1.38 -4.94 4.33
C ALA A 384 -2.84 -5.39 4.41
N ILE A 385 -3.38 -5.53 5.64
CA ILE A 385 -4.78 -5.94 5.85
C ILE A 385 -5.73 -5.02 5.07
N PRO A 386 -5.82 -3.73 5.36
CA PRO A 386 -6.74 -2.84 4.67
C PRO A 386 -6.37 -2.62 3.19
N ARG A 387 -5.09 -2.56 2.85
CA ARG A 387 -4.62 -2.36 1.49
C ARG A 387 -5.02 -3.50 0.55
N THR A 388 -5.37 -4.66 1.07
CA THR A 388 -5.87 -5.78 0.27
C THR A 388 -7.10 -5.40 -0.55
N SER A 389 -8.00 -4.56 -0.03
CA SER A 389 -9.16 -4.07 -0.78
C SER A 389 -8.75 -3.22 -1.99
N GLY A 390 -7.78 -2.33 -1.82
CA GLY A 390 -7.21 -1.53 -2.91
C GLY A 390 -6.48 -2.39 -3.93
N TRP A 391 -5.60 -3.29 -3.49
CA TRP A 391 -4.88 -4.19 -4.40
C TRP A 391 -5.81 -5.00 -5.27
N ILE A 392 -6.82 -5.64 -4.66
CA ILE A 392 -7.74 -6.48 -5.43
C ILE A 392 -8.65 -5.66 -6.35
N ALA A 393 -9.03 -4.43 -5.96
CA ALA A 393 -9.77 -3.53 -6.82
C ALA A 393 -8.93 -3.10 -8.04
N GLN A 394 -7.65 -2.76 -7.84
CA GLN A 394 -6.70 -2.43 -8.91
C GLN A 394 -6.49 -3.61 -9.86
N TRP A 395 -6.40 -4.84 -9.33
CA TRP A 395 -6.29 -6.05 -10.14
C TRP A 395 -7.57 -6.31 -10.94
N ARG A 396 -8.75 -6.19 -10.32
CA ARG A 396 -10.05 -6.39 -10.99
C ARG A 396 -10.24 -5.40 -12.12
N GLU A 397 -9.94 -4.12 -11.89
CA GLU A 397 -10.04 -3.07 -12.90
C GLU A 397 -9.10 -3.37 -14.08
N MET A 398 -7.86 -3.75 -13.80
CA MET A 398 -6.89 -4.12 -14.83
C MET A 398 -7.36 -5.32 -15.68
N ILE A 399 -7.90 -6.38 -15.07
CA ILE A 399 -8.32 -7.60 -15.81
C ILE A 399 -9.46 -7.32 -16.80
N ILE A 400 -10.30 -6.32 -16.52
CA ILE A 400 -11.42 -5.96 -17.42
C ILE A 400 -11.08 -4.78 -18.35
N ASP A 401 -9.92 -4.18 -18.23
CA ASP A 401 -9.47 -3.07 -19.06
C ASP A 401 -9.11 -3.59 -20.47
N PRO A 402 -9.79 -3.14 -21.56
CA PRO A 402 -9.48 -3.56 -22.92
C PRO A 402 -8.10 -3.09 -23.42
N GLU A 403 -7.51 -2.06 -22.81
CA GLU A 403 -6.16 -1.60 -23.15
C GLU A 403 -5.05 -2.38 -22.41
N GLN A 404 -5.42 -3.24 -21.47
CA GLN A 404 -4.48 -4.03 -20.67
C GLN A 404 -3.62 -4.94 -21.57
N LYS A 405 -2.31 -4.91 -21.29
CA LYS A 405 -1.33 -5.80 -21.90
C LYS A 405 -0.33 -6.23 -20.83
N ILE A 406 0.41 -7.31 -21.10
CA ILE A 406 1.49 -7.73 -20.22
C ILE A 406 2.50 -6.59 -20.01
N ALA A 407 2.78 -6.26 -18.77
CA ALA A 407 3.72 -5.21 -18.39
C ALA A 407 5.15 -5.65 -18.75
N ARG A 408 5.69 -5.06 -19.80
CA ARG A 408 7.05 -5.32 -20.27
C ARG A 408 7.74 -4.01 -20.62
N PRO A 409 8.32 -3.32 -19.64
CA PRO A 409 9.05 -2.08 -19.90
C PRO A 409 10.27 -2.34 -20.79
N ARG A 410 10.69 -1.29 -21.50
CA ARG A 410 11.94 -1.30 -22.28
C ARG A 410 13.08 -0.85 -21.38
N GLN A 411 14.32 -1.12 -21.85
CA GLN A 411 15.53 -0.61 -21.20
C GLN A 411 16.44 0.08 -22.23
N VAL A 412 17.20 1.05 -21.78
CA VAL A 412 18.35 1.58 -22.51
C VAL A 412 19.52 0.67 -22.20
N TYR A 413 20.00 -0.08 -23.20
CA TYR A 413 21.16 -0.95 -23.02
C TYR A 413 22.44 -0.11 -23.12
N ILE A 414 23.23 -0.14 -22.06
CA ILE A 414 24.49 0.61 -21.94
C ILE A 414 25.74 -0.30 -21.91
N GLY A 415 25.55 -1.60 -22.04
CA GLY A 415 26.65 -2.55 -22.07
C GLY A 415 27.27 -2.67 -23.46
N GLU A 416 28.43 -3.30 -23.52
CA GLU A 416 29.16 -3.57 -24.75
C GLU A 416 28.44 -4.62 -25.62
N ARG A 417 28.37 -4.39 -26.91
CA ARG A 417 27.68 -5.26 -27.87
C ARG A 417 28.69 -5.98 -28.75
N GLY A 418 28.29 -7.15 -29.26
CA GLY A 418 29.11 -7.88 -30.25
C GLY A 418 30.38 -8.51 -29.68
N ARG A 419 30.45 -8.75 -28.35
CA ARG A 419 31.59 -9.44 -27.75
C ARG A 419 31.67 -10.88 -28.25
N ALA A 420 32.87 -11.27 -28.69
CA ALA A 420 33.14 -12.68 -29.01
C ALA A 420 33.19 -13.54 -27.73
N TYR A 421 32.60 -14.72 -27.81
CA TYR A 421 32.74 -15.69 -26.72
C TYR A 421 34.19 -16.22 -26.70
N THR A 422 34.84 -16.08 -25.56
CA THR A 422 36.18 -16.65 -25.32
C THR A 422 36.02 -17.88 -24.44
N PRO A 423 36.51 -19.08 -24.85
CA PRO A 423 36.50 -20.27 -24.02
C PRO A 423 37.21 -20.05 -22.68
N ILE A 424 36.78 -20.80 -21.64
CA ILE A 424 37.29 -20.57 -20.28
C ILE A 424 38.82 -20.73 -20.19
N GLU A 425 39.39 -21.63 -20.98
CA GLU A 425 40.81 -21.96 -21.05
C GLU A 425 41.65 -20.81 -21.64
N GLU A 426 40.99 -19.90 -22.38
CA GLU A 426 41.64 -18.74 -23.02
C GLU A 426 41.40 -17.42 -22.26
N ARG A 427 40.58 -17.45 -21.18
CA ARG A 427 40.30 -16.26 -20.34
C ARG A 427 41.47 -16.01 -19.39
N ARG A 428 41.96 -14.81 -19.36
CA ARG A 428 43.02 -14.34 -18.45
C ARG A 428 42.47 -13.62 -17.25
#